data_be32e0f4876ab19f71fa986b41641c68
#
_entry.id   be32e0f4876ab19f71fa986b41641c68
#
_cell.length_a   1.000
_cell.length_b   1.000
_cell.length_c   1.000
_cell.angle_alpha   90.00
_cell.angle_beta   90.00
_cell.angle_gamma   90.00
#
_symmetry.space_group_name_H-M   'P 1'
#
loop_
_entity.id
_entity.type
_entity.pdbx_description
1 polymer ?
#
loop_
_entity_poly.entity_id
_entity_poly.type
_entity_poly.pdbx_seq_one_letter_code
_entity_poly.pdbx_strand_id
1 'polypeptide(L)'
;MMSNSNEHFHFTDERFADLQMLRYRLNGFEDLTLSQQIYIYCLAKATLMGRDITFDQQGKYNLRIRKTLEAIYKHYDGDRTSDDFKALEVYLKRVWFSSGIYHHYGCEKFKPGFSEHFFYEAVSMMPETELPLKRGETKEDLLDELVPVIFDEEILPKRVNQTDGVDLVATSACNFYEDVTQNEVERFYAKLKDGEDLTPPSYGLNSKLMKRNGEIVEKTWK
;
A
#
# COMPACT_ATOMS: atom_id res chain seq x y z
N MET A 1 -11.37 -12.29 45.55
CA MET A 1 -10.06 -11.64 45.63
C MET A 1 -9.75 -11.12 44.22
N MET A 2 -9.94 -9.83 43.98
CA MET A 2 -9.55 -9.19 42.72
C MET A 2 -8.03 -8.98 42.77
N SER A 3 -7.29 -9.66 41.92
CA SER A 3 -5.86 -9.42 41.78
C SER A 3 -5.68 -8.06 41.11
N ASN A 4 -5.30 -7.07 41.88
CA ASN A 4 -4.84 -5.77 41.43
C ASN A 4 -3.45 -5.95 40.77
N SER A 5 -3.38 -6.53 39.57
CA SER A 5 -2.19 -6.40 38.76
C SER A 5 -2.21 -5.03 38.06
N ASN A 6 -1.73 -4.03 38.78
CA ASN A 6 -1.31 -2.74 38.21
C ASN A 6 -0.06 -2.98 37.38
N GLU A 7 -0.13 -3.87 36.39
CA GLU A 7 0.87 -3.95 35.34
C GLU A 7 0.82 -2.64 34.57
N HIS A 8 1.91 -1.89 34.66
CA HIS A 8 2.05 -0.62 33.96
C HIS A 8 2.00 -0.89 32.45
N PHE A 9 0.84 -0.68 31.81
CA PHE A 9 0.66 -0.91 30.39
C PHE A 9 1.49 0.11 29.60
N HIS A 10 2.41 -0.38 28.77
CA HIS A 10 3.21 0.47 27.90
C HIS A 10 2.42 0.83 26.64
N PHE A 11 2.01 2.08 26.52
CA PHE A 11 1.29 2.61 25.36
C PHE A 11 2.19 2.85 24.16
N THR A 12 3.48 3.07 24.38
CA THR A 12 4.47 3.25 23.31
C THR A 12 5.12 1.92 22.96
N ASP A 13 5.33 1.70 21.67
CA ASP A 13 6.05 0.56 21.13
C ASP A 13 7.27 1.04 20.34
N GLU A 14 7.57 0.45 19.19
CA GLU A 14 8.69 0.81 18.35
C GLU A 14 8.58 2.24 17.79
N ARG A 15 9.73 2.94 17.73
CA ARG A 15 9.86 4.17 16.97
C ARG A 15 10.81 3.96 15.78
N PHE A 16 10.37 4.36 14.58
CA PHE A 16 11.20 4.32 13.37
C PHE A 16 10.95 5.58 12.54
N ALA A 17 11.99 6.11 11.95
CA ALA A 17 11.94 7.41 11.25
C ALA A 17 11.24 8.49 12.11
N ASP A 18 10.22 9.12 11.59
CA ASP A 18 9.37 10.13 12.25
C ASP A 18 8.10 9.55 12.87
N LEU A 19 7.95 8.21 12.90
CA LEU A 19 6.75 7.52 13.38
C LEU A 19 6.97 6.88 14.75
N GLN A 20 5.96 7.01 15.62
CA GLN A 20 5.88 6.31 16.90
C GLN A 20 4.68 5.36 16.88
N MET A 21 4.95 4.06 17.01
CA MET A 21 3.88 3.06 17.16
C MET A 21 3.26 3.15 18.55
N LEU A 22 1.93 3.13 18.59
CA LEU A 22 1.16 3.13 19.83
C LEU A 22 0.39 1.83 19.98
N ARG A 23 0.28 1.37 21.22
CA ARG A 23 -0.53 0.22 21.61
C ARG A 23 -1.75 0.71 22.37
N TYR A 24 -2.84 0.02 22.22
CA TYR A 24 -4.08 0.32 22.94
C TYR A 24 -4.58 -0.92 23.68
N ARG A 25 -5.20 -0.72 24.84
CA ARG A 25 -5.99 -1.75 25.50
C ARG A 25 -7.39 -1.78 24.93
N LEU A 26 -7.94 -2.97 24.78
CA LEU A 26 -9.35 -3.16 24.44
C LEU A 26 -10.15 -3.30 25.74
N ASN A 27 -10.38 -2.19 26.44
CA ASN A 27 -11.13 -2.19 27.69
C ASN A 27 -12.55 -2.70 27.44
N GLY A 28 -13.02 -3.61 28.30
CA GLY A 28 -14.33 -4.23 28.20
C GLY A 28 -14.38 -5.44 27.25
N PHE A 29 -13.27 -5.85 26.63
CA PHE A 29 -13.24 -7.06 25.80
C PHE A 29 -13.53 -8.32 26.66
N GLU A 30 -13.03 -8.35 27.86
CA GLU A 30 -13.21 -9.44 28.84
C GLU A 30 -14.66 -9.56 29.34
N ASP A 31 -15.44 -8.47 29.28
CA ASP A 31 -16.85 -8.44 29.69
C ASP A 31 -17.79 -9.02 28.61
N LEU A 32 -17.27 -9.25 27.40
CA LEU A 32 -18.02 -9.85 26.31
C LEU A 32 -18.22 -11.37 26.52
N THR A 33 -19.31 -11.90 26.00
CA THR A 33 -19.50 -13.36 25.95
C THR A 33 -18.42 -14.01 25.07
N LEU A 34 -18.11 -15.28 25.33
CA LEU A 34 -17.12 -16.02 24.53
C LEU A 34 -17.45 -15.99 23.02
N SER A 35 -18.72 -16.10 22.65
CA SER A 35 -19.15 -16.03 21.24
C SER A 35 -18.84 -14.67 20.60
N GLN A 36 -19.03 -13.57 21.36
CA GLN A 36 -18.67 -12.22 20.88
C GLN A 36 -17.16 -12.05 20.77
N GLN A 37 -16.38 -12.55 21.71
CA GLN A 37 -14.92 -12.51 21.66
C GLN A 37 -14.39 -13.27 20.44
N ILE A 38 -14.90 -14.49 20.17
CA ILE A 38 -14.55 -15.29 19.02
C ILE A 38 -14.94 -14.57 17.71
N TYR A 39 -16.13 -13.97 17.65
CA TYR A 39 -16.59 -13.23 16.50
C TYR A 39 -15.66 -12.05 16.17
N ILE A 40 -15.32 -11.23 17.16
CA ILE A 40 -14.39 -10.09 17.00
C ILE A 40 -13.00 -10.58 16.57
N TYR A 41 -12.50 -11.68 17.16
CA TYR A 41 -11.23 -12.27 16.76
C TYR A 41 -11.24 -12.72 15.29
N CYS A 42 -12.30 -13.40 14.85
CA CYS A 42 -12.43 -13.84 13.46
C CYS A 42 -12.52 -12.66 12.50
N LEU A 43 -13.24 -11.59 12.84
CA LEU A 43 -13.28 -10.37 12.04
C LEU A 43 -11.91 -9.69 11.95
N ALA A 44 -11.19 -9.57 13.07
CA ALA A 44 -9.84 -9.02 13.09
C ALA A 44 -8.88 -9.85 12.20
N LYS A 45 -8.98 -11.17 12.23
CA LYS A 45 -8.20 -12.04 11.32
C LYS A 45 -8.60 -11.86 9.87
N ALA A 46 -9.87 -11.72 9.56
CA ALA A 46 -10.36 -11.51 8.20
C ALA A 46 -9.85 -10.18 7.61
N THR A 47 -9.81 -9.10 8.39
CA THR A 47 -9.29 -7.80 7.91
C THR A 47 -7.82 -7.87 7.48
N LEU A 48 -7.02 -8.75 8.10
CA LEU A 48 -5.62 -8.94 7.70
C LEU A 48 -5.48 -9.54 6.30
N MET A 49 -6.45 -10.33 5.84
CA MET A 49 -6.45 -10.91 4.49
C MET A 49 -6.74 -9.86 3.40
N GLY A 50 -7.43 -8.78 3.76
CA GLY A 50 -7.74 -7.67 2.83
C GLY A 50 -6.60 -6.67 2.61
N ARG A 51 -5.47 -6.78 3.29
CA ARG A 51 -4.37 -5.80 3.20
C ARG A 51 -3.83 -5.60 1.77
N ASP A 52 -3.72 -6.67 1.01
CA ASP A 52 -3.19 -6.63 -0.36
C ASP A 52 -4.02 -5.71 -1.26
N ILE A 53 -5.35 -5.71 -1.07
CA ILE A 53 -6.27 -4.82 -1.80
C ILE A 53 -5.94 -3.36 -1.51
N THR A 54 -5.70 -3.00 -0.24
CA THR A 54 -5.37 -1.62 0.14
C THR A 54 -4.06 -1.17 -0.52
N PHE A 55 -3.03 -2.01 -0.52
CA PHE A 55 -1.76 -1.70 -1.20
C PHE A 55 -1.96 -1.47 -2.70
N ASP A 56 -2.71 -2.34 -3.36
CA ASP A 56 -2.97 -2.26 -4.80
C ASP A 56 -3.80 -1.02 -5.16
N GLN A 57 -4.81 -0.68 -4.37
CA GLN A 57 -5.65 0.51 -4.60
C GLN A 57 -4.90 1.83 -4.37
N GLN A 58 -3.98 1.87 -3.41
CA GLN A 58 -3.22 3.07 -3.09
C GLN A 58 -2.09 3.38 -4.07
N GLY A 59 -1.72 2.42 -4.93
CA GLY A 59 -0.75 2.64 -6.00
C GLY A 59 -0.50 1.36 -6.78
N LYS A 60 -0.51 1.47 -8.10
CA LYS A 60 -0.38 0.35 -9.06
C LYS A 60 0.81 -0.58 -8.74
N TYR A 61 1.90 -0.04 -8.20
CA TYR A 61 3.14 -0.78 -7.94
C TYR A 61 3.34 -1.14 -6.46
N ASN A 62 2.56 -0.57 -5.55
CA ASN A 62 2.78 -0.68 -4.11
C ASN A 62 2.81 -2.13 -3.61
N LEU A 63 1.91 -2.98 -4.10
CA LEU A 63 1.86 -4.39 -3.68
C LEU A 63 3.10 -5.16 -4.12
N ARG A 64 3.57 -4.92 -5.36
CA ARG A 64 4.79 -5.55 -5.88
C ARG A 64 6.03 -5.05 -5.15
N ILE A 65 6.14 -3.74 -4.93
CA ILE A 65 7.23 -3.13 -4.16
C ILE A 65 7.26 -3.72 -2.75
N ARG A 66 6.12 -3.77 -2.04
CA ARG A 66 6.06 -4.37 -0.70
C ARG A 66 6.56 -5.81 -0.70
N LYS A 67 6.05 -6.66 -1.61
CA LYS A 67 6.44 -8.08 -1.68
C LYS A 67 7.93 -8.26 -1.99
N THR A 68 8.50 -7.42 -2.86
CA THR A 68 9.94 -7.44 -3.17
C THR A 68 10.78 -7.04 -1.94
N LEU A 69 10.41 -5.96 -1.25
CA LEU A 69 11.08 -5.53 -0.02
C LEU A 69 10.96 -6.57 1.10
N GLU A 70 9.80 -7.21 1.24
CA GLU A 70 9.58 -8.30 2.21
C GLU A 70 10.44 -9.53 1.88
N ALA A 71 10.61 -9.88 0.60
CA ALA A 71 11.49 -10.96 0.18
C ALA A 71 12.94 -10.66 0.56
N ILE A 72 13.43 -9.46 0.24
CA ILE A 72 14.78 -9.03 0.64
C ILE A 72 14.90 -9.07 2.18
N TYR A 73 13.97 -8.48 2.91
CA TYR A 73 14.02 -8.44 4.37
C TYR A 73 14.09 -9.83 5.00
N LYS A 74 13.39 -10.82 4.43
CA LYS A 74 13.35 -12.19 4.96
C LYS A 74 14.57 -13.01 4.57
N HIS A 75 15.03 -12.89 3.33
CA HIS A 75 15.93 -13.86 2.72
C HIS A 75 17.31 -13.30 2.36
N TYR A 76 17.58 -12.01 2.60
CA TYR A 76 18.91 -11.43 2.34
C TYR A 76 19.94 -12.05 3.26
N ASP A 77 20.98 -12.65 2.68
CA ASP A 77 22.06 -13.35 3.36
C ASP A 77 23.39 -12.56 3.41
N GLY A 78 23.39 -11.32 2.87
CA GLY A 78 24.52 -10.40 2.98
C GLY A 78 24.60 -9.68 4.33
N ASP A 79 25.36 -8.59 4.37
CA ASP A 79 25.57 -7.80 5.60
C ASP A 79 24.30 -7.01 6.00
N ARG A 80 23.52 -7.59 6.91
CA ARG A 80 22.31 -6.95 7.48
C ARG A 80 22.63 -5.80 8.46
N THR A 81 23.91 -5.58 8.78
CA THR A 81 24.34 -4.44 9.62
C THR A 81 24.75 -3.23 8.81
N SER A 82 24.83 -3.35 7.48
CA SER A 82 25.11 -2.26 6.56
C SER A 82 24.10 -1.14 6.66
N ASP A 83 24.51 0.08 6.31
CA ASP A 83 23.64 1.24 6.32
C ASP A 83 22.51 1.11 5.28
N ASP A 84 22.77 0.52 4.10
CA ASP A 84 21.77 0.25 3.08
C ASP A 84 20.69 -0.72 3.58
N PHE A 85 21.07 -1.83 4.24
CA PHE A 85 20.07 -2.78 4.75
C PHE A 85 19.21 -2.17 5.87
N LYS A 86 19.82 -1.41 6.79
CA LYS A 86 19.06 -0.69 7.83
C LYS A 86 18.11 0.35 7.23
N ALA A 87 18.55 1.06 6.19
CA ALA A 87 17.71 2.01 5.48
C ALA A 87 16.54 1.32 4.74
N LEU A 88 16.78 0.15 4.14
CA LEU A 88 15.73 -0.68 3.54
C LEU A 88 14.71 -1.13 4.60
N GLU A 89 15.15 -1.55 5.78
CA GLU A 89 14.26 -1.91 6.88
C GLU A 89 13.36 -0.74 7.30
N VAL A 90 13.92 0.45 7.44
CA VAL A 90 13.15 1.67 7.77
C VAL A 90 12.15 2.00 6.65
N TYR A 91 12.57 1.90 5.39
CA TYR A 91 11.71 2.15 4.24
C TYR A 91 10.55 1.13 4.18
N LEU A 92 10.83 -0.16 4.38
CA LEU A 92 9.81 -1.20 4.43
C LEU A 92 8.79 -0.96 5.57
N LYS A 93 9.25 -0.54 6.76
CA LYS A 93 8.36 -0.17 7.88
C LYS A 93 7.45 1.00 7.51
N ARG A 94 7.96 2.03 6.80
CA ARG A 94 7.15 3.12 6.26
C ARG A 94 6.12 2.63 5.24
N VAL A 95 6.52 1.74 4.33
CA VAL A 95 5.63 1.12 3.33
C VAL A 95 4.52 0.32 4.00
N TRP A 96 4.82 -0.45 5.04
CA TRP A 96 3.81 -1.17 5.82
C TRP A 96 2.83 -0.22 6.50
N PHE A 97 3.36 0.81 7.15
CA PHE A 97 2.53 1.78 7.90
C PHE A 97 1.58 2.56 6.98
N SER A 98 2.07 2.98 5.83
CA SER A 98 1.32 3.85 4.89
C SER A 98 0.54 3.07 3.83
N SER A 99 0.59 1.74 3.82
CA SER A 99 0.02 0.88 2.76
C SER A 99 0.55 1.22 1.36
N GLY A 100 1.82 1.61 1.25
CA GLY A 100 2.48 1.96 0.01
C GLY A 100 3.66 2.90 0.20
N ILE A 101 4.25 3.34 -0.92
CA ILE A 101 5.45 4.18 -0.95
C ILE A 101 5.15 5.68 -0.78
N TYR A 102 3.94 6.04 -0.36
CA TYR A 102 3.51 7.43 -0.21
C TYR A 102 3.16 7.75 1.23
N HIS A 103 3.48 8.98 1.66
CA HIS A 103 3.10 9.44 2.99
C HIS A 103 1.57 9.40 3.16
N HIS A 104 1.12 8.84 4.29
CA HIS A 104 -0.30 8.53 4.53
C HIS A 104 -1.21 9.78 4.59
N TYR A 105 -0.67 10.95 4.95
CA TYR A 105 -1.40 12.24 4.92
C TYR A 105 -0.98 13.13 3.76
N GLY A 106 0.32 13.43 3.63
CA GLY A 106 0.85 14.39 2.66
C GLY A 106 0.82 13.90 1.21
N CYS A 107 0.66 12.59 1.01
CA CYS A 107 0.61 11.94 -0.31
C CYS A 107 1.91 11.98 -1.11
N GLU A 108 2.97 12.62 -0.66
CA GLU A 108 4.29 12.62 -1.30
C GLU A 108 4.97 11.25 -1.22
N LYS A 109 5.78 10.94 -2.23
CA LYS A 109 6.54 9.70 -2.29
C LYS A 109 7.69 9.71 -1.28
N PHE A 110 7.88 8.58 -0.59
CA PHE A 110 9.05 8.38 0.27
C PHE A 110 10.32 8.24 -0.56
N LYS A 111 11.37 8.92 -0.14
CA LYS A 111 12.71 8.71 -0.68
C LYS A 111 13.33 7.49 0.01
N PRO A 112 13.85 6.50 -0.74
CA PRO A 112 14.62 5.42 -0.16
C PRO A 112 15.93 5.96 0.44
N GLY A 113 16.29 5.46 1.61
CA GLY A 113 17.58 5.78 2.23
C GLY A 113 18.70 4.81 1.83
N PHE A 114 18.38 3.76 1.09
CA PHE A 114 19.31 2.78 0.52
C PHE A 114 19.61 3.11 -0.93
N SER A 115 20.75 2.63 -1.43
CA SER A 115 21.17 2.86 -2.80
C SER A 115 20.44 1.97 -3.80
N GLU A 116 20.29 2.48 -5.03
CA GLU A 116 19.77 1.71 -6.15
C GLU A 116 20.65 0.48 -6.42
N HIS A 117 21.97 0.63 -6.34
CA HIS A 117 22.92 -0.48 -6.49
C HIS A 117 22.65 -1.60 -5.49
N PHE A 118 22.49 -1.28 -4.21
CA PHE A 118 22.14 -2.24 -3.18
C PHE A 118 20.82 -2.96 -3.50
N PHE A 119 19.82 -2.24 -4.00
CA PHE A 119 18.53 -2.84 -4.35
C PHE A 119 18.67 -3.87 -5.49
N TYR A 120 19.43 -3.52 -6.54
CA TYR A 120 19.76 -4.45 -7.63
C TYR A 120 20.47 -5.72 -7.12
N GLU A 121 21.52 -5.56 -6.31
CA GLU A 121 22.26 -6.70 -5.75
C GLU A 121 21.35 -7.58 -4.87
N ALA A 122 20.59 -6.95 -3.98
CA ALA A 122 19.69 -7.66 -3.08
C ALA A 122 18.63 -8.46 -3.83
N VAL A 123 17.98 -7.90 -4.85
CA VAL A 123 17.01 -8.63 -5.68
C VAL A 123 17.68 -9.77 -6.46
N SER A 124 18.89 -9.56 -6.98
CA SER A 124 19.63 -10.59 -7.71
C SER A 124 19.91 -11.84 -6.85
N MET A 125 20.14 -11.66 -5.55
CA MET A 125 20.37 -12.73 -4.60
C MET A 125 19.10 -13.51 -4.23
N MET A 126 17.90 -12.93 -4.43
CA MET A 126 16.65 -13.56 -4.02
C MET A 126 16.30 -14.77 -4.89
N PRO A 127 15.76 -15.86 -4.31
CA PRO A 127 15.12 -16.90 -5.10
C PRO A 127 13.94 -16.34 -5.88
N GLU A 128 13.78 -16.75 -7.15
CA GLU A 128 12.65 -16.29 -7.99
C GLU A 128 11.29 -16.61 -7.36
N THR A 129 11.19 -17.72 -6.64
CA THR A 129 9.98 -18.17 -5.96
C THR A 129 9.52 -17.22 -4.83
N GLU A 130 10.43 -16.40 -4.31
CA GLU A 130 10.15 -15.44 -3.23
C GLU A 130 9.81 -14.04 -3.78
N LEU A 131 10.10 -13.79 -5.06
CA LEU A 131 9.80 -12.53 -5.72
C LEU A 131 8.41 -12.54 -6.36
N PRO A 132 7.74 -11.37 -6.42
CA PRO A 132 6.41 -11.25 -7.03
C PRO A 132 6.47 -11.21 -8.57
N LEU A 133 7.15 -12.19 -9.18
CA LEU A 133 7.28 -12.30 -10.63
C LEU A 133 5.95 -12.72 -11.27
N LYS A 134 5.61 -12.10 -12.39
CA LYS A 134 4.51 -12.53 -13.27
C LYS A 134 4.98 -13.76 -14.06
N ARG A 135 4.04 -14.46 -14.67
CA ARG A 135 4.37 -15.65 -15.48
C ARG A 135 5.28 -15.29 -16.65
N GLY A 136 6.48 -15.85 -16.65
CA GLY A 136 7.50 -15.62 -17.68
C GLY A 136 8.30 -14.32 -17.54
N GLU A 137 8.15 -13.64 -16.41
CA GLU A 137 8.90 -12.42 -16.08
C GLU A 137 10.24 -12.80 -15.41
N THR A 138 11.28 -12.07 -15.72
CA THR A 138 12.61 -12.21 -15.12
C THR A 138 12.78 -11.24 -13.94
N LYS A 139 13.88 -11.37 -13.19
CA LYS A 139 14.26 -10.40 -12.16
C LYS A 139 14.58 -9.03 -12.76
N GLU A 140 15.19 -9.02 -13.93
CA GLU A 140 15.51 -7.82 -14.70
C GLU A 140 14.23 -7.07 -15.08
N ASP A 141 13.22 -7.76 -15.60
CA ASP A 141 11.91 -7.16 -15.91
C ASP A 141 11.25 -6.56 -14.66
N LEU A 142 11.37 -7.23 -13.51
CA LEU A 142 10.86 -6.72 -12.23
C LEU A 142 11.60 -5.44 -11.81
N LEU A 143 12.93 -5.43 -11.93
CA LEU A 143 13.77 -4.28 -11.60
C LEU A 143 13.49 -3.10 -12.54
N ASP A 144 13.40 -3.35 -13.84
CA ASP A 144 13.07 -2.34 -14.84
C ASP A 144 11.70 -1.68 -14.58
N GLU A 145 10.73 -2.45 -14.03
CA GLU A 145 9.43 -1.90 -13.63
C GLU A 145 9.50 -1.12 -12.31
N LEU A 146 10.22 -1.61 -11.29
CA LEU A 146 10.14 -1.06 -9.93
C LEU A 146 11.17 0.02 -9.62
N VAL A 147 12.38 -0.08 -10.15
CA VAL A 147 13.47 0.87 -9.83
C VAL A 147 13.11 2.30 -10.18
N PRO A 148 12.61 2.62 -11.39
CA PRO A 148 12.21 3.99 -11.70
C PRO A 148 11.10 4.51 -10.76
N VAL A 149 10.16 3.63 -10.38
CA VAL A 149 9.05 4.03 -9.49
C VAL A 149 9.55 4.32 -8.07
N ILE A 150 10.56 3.59 -7.59
CA ILE A 150 11.09 3.75 -6.23
C ILE A 150 12.03 4.96 -6.16
N PHE A 151 12.95 5.10 -7.12
CA PHE A 151 14.10 6.01 -7.02
C PHE A 151 13.95 7.33 -7.79
N ASP A 152 13.18 7.36 -8.89
CA ASP A 152 12.94 8.61 -9.62
C ASP A 152 11.81 9.40 -8.97
N GLU A 153 12.14 10.59 -8.46
CA GLU A 153 11.19 11.47 -7.77
C GLU A 153 10.12 12.06 -8.70
N GLU A 154 10.37 12.11 -10.00
CA GLU A 154 9.46 12.68 -10.99
C GLU A 154 8.41 11.65 -11.47
N ILE A 155 8.68 10.36 -11.30
CA ILE A 155 7.75 9.29 -11.69
C ILE A 155 6.74 9.09 -10.57
N LEU A 156 5.47 9.40 -10.83
CA LEU A 156 4.36 9.26 -9.88
C LEU A 156 4.71 9.91 -8.52
N PRO A 157 4.97 11.22 -8.47
CA PRO A 157 5.51 11.90 -7.28
C PRO A 157 4.54 11.91 -6.11
N LYS A 158 3.23 11.80 -6.38
CA LYS A 158 2.17 11.86 -5.36
C LYS A 158 1.14 10.76 -5.52
N ARG A 159 0.67 10.22 -4.40
CA ARG A 159 -0.47 9.29 -4.39
C ARG A 159 -1.73 9.95 -4.94
N VAL A 160 -2.03 11.18 -4.50
CA VAL A 160 -3.10 12.03 -5.02
C VAL A 160 -2.48 13.39 -5.31
N ASN A 161 -2.47 13.79 -6.56
CA ASN A 161 -1.87 15.04 -7.00
C ASN A 161 -2.93 16.13 -7.18
N GLN A 162 -3.12 16.94 -6.15
CA GLN A 162 -4.06 18.06 -6.11
C GLN A 162 -3.41 19.40 -6.48
N THR A 163 -2.31 19.38 -7.24
CA THR A 163 -1.65 20.60 -7.70
C THR A 163 -2.54 21.33 -8.71
N ASP A 164 -2.66 22.63 -8.57
CA ASP A 164 -3.48 23.45 -9.49
C ASP A 164 -2.97 23.34 -10.94
N GLY A 165 -3.90 23.19 -11.87
CA GLY A 165 -3.61 23.16 -13.31
C GLY A 165 -3.12 21.82 -13.85
N VAL A 166 -3.03 20.77 -13.03
CA VAL A 166 -2.71 19.41 -13.50
C VAL A 166 -3.96 18.53 -13.53
N ASP A 167 -3.92 17.48 -14.36
CA ASP A 167 -4.99 16.47 -14.36
C ASP A 167 -4.85 15.59 -13.12
N LEU A 168 -5.79 15.73 -12.18
CA LEU A 168 -5.80 15.01 -10.92
C LEU A 168 -5.74 13.48 -11.11
N VAL A 169 -6.48 12.96 -12.10
CA VAL A 169 -6.60 11.51 -12.34
C VAL A 169 -5.35 10.96 -13.01
N ALA A 170 -4.89 11.61 -14.09
CA ALA A 170 -3.76 11.13 -14.88
C ALA A 170 -2.41 11.25 -14.15
N THR A 171 -2.28 12.19 -13.20
CA THR A 171 -1.02 12.45 -12.49
C THR A 171 -0.95 11.86 -11.08
N SER A 172 -2.02 11.23 -10.59
CA SER A 172 -2.05 10.53 -9.30
C SER A 172 -1.65 9.07 -9.43
N ALA A 173 -0.89 8.58 -8.44
CA ALA A 173 -0.45 7.19 -8.39
C ALA A 173 -1.50 6.20 -7.91
N CYS A 174 -2.59 6.67 -7.27
CA CYS A 174 -3.66 5.79 -6.81
C CYS A 174 -4.29 5.00 -7.97
N ASN A 175 -4.60 3.72 -7.72
CA ASN A 175 -4.91 2.75 -8.77
C ASN A 175 -6.41 2.58 -9.02
N PHE A 176 -7.20 3.63 -8.78
CA PHE A 176 -8.64 3.63 -9.11
C PHE A 176 -8.93 3.98 -10.56
N TYR A 177 -7.93 4.48 -11.28
CA TYR A 177 -8.03 4.92 -12.66
C TYR A 177 -6.86 4.38 -13.48
N GLU A 178 -7.12 4.03 -14.74
CA GLU A 178 -6.07 3.56 -15.66
C GLU A 178 -6.34 4.06 -17.09
N ASP A 179 -5.37 4.75 -17.66
CA ASP A 179 -5.41 5.28 -19.01
C ASP A 179 -6.61 6.22 -19.30
N VAL A 180 -7.09 6.92 -18.26
CA VAL A 180 -8.18 7.89 -18.34
C VAL A 180 -7.76 9.22 -17.75
N THR A 181 -8.34 10.30 -18.26
CA THR A 181 -8.16 11.67 -17.76
C THR A 181 -9.31 12.06 -16.83
N GLN A 182 -9.11 13.10 -16.01
CA GLN A 182 -10.14 13.65 -15.14
C GLN A 182 -11.42 14.00 -15.94
N ASN A 183 -11.28 14.66 -17.09
CA ASN A 183 -12.42 15.01 -17.94
C ASN A 183 -13.20 13.79 -18.46
N GLU A 184 -12.50 12.70 -18.77
CA GLU A 184 -13.14 11.44 -19.19
C GLU A 184 -13.90 10.79 -18.06
N VAL A 185 -13.33 10.78 -16.86
CA VAL A 185 -13.98 10.28 -15.64
C VAL A 185 -15.26 11.06 -15.32
N GLU A 186 -15.16 12.39 -15.31
CA GLU A 186 -16.31 13.27 -15.03
C GLU A 186 -17.43 13.07 -16.06
N ARG A 187 -17.11 12.98 -17.36
CA ARG A 187 -18.08 12.71 -18.42
C ARG A 187 -18.72 11.33 -18.32
N PHE A 188 -17.92 10.32 -17.92
CA PHE A 188 -18.42 8.96 -17.75
C PHE A 188 -19.48 8.91 -16.64
N TYR A 189 -19.15 9.41 -15.45
CA TYR A 189 -20.10 9.40 -14.33
C TYR A 189 -21.26 10.39 -14.50
N ALA A 190 -21.06 11.51 -15.19
CA ALA A 190 -22.16 12.45 -15.48
C ALA A 190 -23.28 11.81 -16.31
N LYS A 191 -22.94 10.89 -17.22
CA LYS A 191 -23.94 10.14 -18.03
C LYS A 191 -24.74 9.11 -17.22
N LEU A 192 -24.16 8.67 -16.09
CA LEU A 192 -24.80 7.67 -15.22
C LEU A 192 -25.65 8.31 -14.11
N LYS A 193 -25.52 9.64 -13.89
CA LYS A 193 -26.30 10.35 -12.89
C LYS A 193 -27.76 10.46 -13.36
N ASP A 194 -28.64 9.86 -12.60
CA ASP A 194 -30.07 10.18 -12.62
C ASP A 194 -30.31 11.32 -11.62
N GLY A 195 -30.92 12.41 -12.05
CA GLY A 195 -31.15 13.59 -11.21
C GLY A 195 -32.05 13.33 -10.00
N GLU A 196 -32.80 12.24 -10.00
CA GLU A 196 -33.71 11.82 -8.91
C GLU A 196 -33.10 10.74 -8.00
N ASP A 197 -32.08 9.99 -8.48
CA ASP A 197 -31.40 8.94 -7.72
C ASP A 197 -30.22 9.53 -6.93
N LEU A 198 -30.28 9.45 -5.61
CA LEU A 198 -29.21 9.83 -4.70
C LEU A 198 -28.11 8.78 -4.56
N THR A 199 -28.28 7.60 -5.17
CA THR A 199 -27.27 6.54 -5.15
C THR A 199 -26.06 6.97 -5.96
N PRO A 200 -24.83 6.82 -5.42
CA PRO A 200 -23.61 7.11 -6.18
C PRO A 200 -23.56 6.27 -7.47
N PRO A 201 -23.25 6.87 -8.63
CA PRO A 201 -23.19 6.14 -9.90
C PRO A 201 -22.00 5.18 -10.02
N SER A 202 -21.04 5.27 -9.11
CA SER A 202 -19.84 4.44 -9.05
C SER A 202 -19.98 3.30 -8.06
N TYR A 203 -19.35 2.16 -8.33
CA TYR A 203 -19.18 1.07 -7.35
C TYR A 203 -18.24 1.44 -6.20
N GLY A 204 -17.75 2.69 -6.14
CA GLY A 204 -16.92 3.25 -5.10
C GLY A 204 -15.52 2.62 -5.05
N LEU A 205 -15.03 2.38 -3.83
CA LEU A 205 -13.69 1.82 -3.61
C LEU A 205 -13.53 0.36 -4.08
N ASN A 206 -14.61 -0.29 -4.54
CA ASN A 206 -14.58 -1.65 -5.05
C ASN A 206 -14.40 -1.72 -6.58
N SER A 207 -14.16 -0.60 -7.23
CA SER A 207 -14.03 -0.54 -8.68
C SER A 207 -12.81 0.24 -9.14
N LYS A 208 -12.44 0.01 -10.41
CA LYS A 208 -11.42 0.74 -11.14
C LYS A 208 -12.01 1.15 -12.49
N LEU A 209 -11.90 2.43 -12.81
CA LEU A 209 -12.27 2.94 -14.13
C LEU A 209 -11.05 2.89 -15.05
N MET A 210 -11.19 2.27 -16.20
CA MET A 210 -10.08 2.08 -17.14
C MET A 210 -10.52 2.20 -18.59
N LYS A 211 -9.59 2.56 -19.45
CA LYS A 211 -9.81 2.55 -20.90
C LYS A 211 -9.33 1.21 -21.49
N ARG A 212 -10.22 0.51 -22.20
CA ARG A 212 -9.89 -0.72 -22.92
C ARG A 212 -10.41 -0.62 -24.37
N ASN A 213 -9.53 -0.83 -25.31
CA ASN A 213 -9.86 -0.74 -26.76
C ASN A 213 -10.57 0.58 -27.14
N GLY A 214 -10.21 1.68 -26.48
CA GLY A 214 -10.81 3.00 -26.72
C GLY A 214 -12.11 3.27 -25.94
N GLU A 215 -12.67 2.29 -25.26
CA GLU A 215 -13.89 2.43 -24.44
C GLU A 215 -13.54 2.53 -22.97
N ILE A 216 -14.29 3.35 -22.22
CA ILE A 216 -14.17 3.48 -20.77
C ILE A 216 -15.08 2.46 -20.11
N VAL A 217 -14.50 1.62 -19.27
CA VAL A 217 -15.20 0.56 -18.53
C VAL A 217 -14.90 0.67 -17.03
N GLU A 218 -15.92 0.41 -16.21
CA GLU A 218 -15.74 0.28 -14.77
C GLU A 218 -15.65 -1.20 -14.40
N LYS A 219 -14.53 -1.60 -13.80
CA LYS A 219 -14.26 -2.98 -13.39
C LYS A 219 -14.28 -3.07 -11.88
N THR A 220 -15.12 -3.94 -11.33
CA THR A 220 -15.12 -4.24 -9.90
C THR A 220 -13.96 -5.15 -9.50
N TRP A 221 -13.39 -4.88 -8.34
CA TRP A 221 -12.46 -5.79 -7.67
C TRP A 221 -13.21 -7.04 -7.21
N LYS A 222 -12.64 -8.23 -7.46
CA LYS A 222 -13.20 -9.52 -7.05
C LYS A 222 -12.23 -10.24 -6.14
#